data_6b0fb809d3727ace3fae6239ae182c99
#
_entry.id   6b0fb809d3727ace3fae6239ae182c99
#
_cell.length_a   1.000
_cell.length_b   1.000
_cell.length_c   1.000
_cell.angle_alpha   90.00
_cell.angle_beta   90.00
_cell.angle_gamma   90.00
#
_symmetry.space_group_name_H-M   'P 1'
#
loop_
_entity.id
_entity.type
_entity.pdbx_description
1 polymer ?
#
loop_
_entity_poly.entity_id
_entity_poly.type
_entity_poly.pdbx_seq_one_letter_code
_entity_poly.pdbx_strand_id
1 'polypeptide(L)'
;VPRTPQEIFETHGTAIRAGDLDAVVADYAEDALLVTPAGVVRGRPGIREAFAGLLAEIPDATWDFPTQHFADDVLFLEWTAVTGRARAEGVDTFVFAGDSIRVQTVRFTLERTG
;
A
#
# COMPACT_ATOMS: atom_id res chain seq x y z
N VAL A 1 5.61 18.06 14.94
CA VAL A 1 6.40 16.82 15.02
C VAL A 1 5.92 15.87 13.93
N PRO A 2 6.82 15.36 13.08
CA PRO A 2 6.43 14.40 12.08
C PRO A 2 5.88 13.12 12.73
N ARG A 3 4.97 12.46 12.02
CA ARG A 3 4.46 11.17 12.46
C ARG A 3 5.60 10.12 12.39
N THR A 4 5.53 9.12 13.26
CA THR A 4 6.45 7.98 13.16
C THR A 4 6.05 7.08 11.98
N PRO A 5 6.96 6.21 11.48
CA PRO A 5 6.58 5.22 10.49
C PRO A 5 5.35 4.39 10.88
N GLN A 6 5.24 4.01 12.15
CA GLN A 6 4.10 3.27 12.66
C GLN A 6 2.80 4.05 12.52
N GLU A 7 2.84 5.35 12.86
CA GLU A 7 1.68 6.23 12.75
C GLU A 7 1.27 6.45 11.29
N ILE A 8 2.25 6.63 10.41
CA ILE A 8 1.99 6.79 8.97
C ILE A 8 1.32 5.53 8.43
N PHE A 9 1.86 4.36 8.76
CA PHE A 9 1.27 3.12 8.25
C PHE A 9 -0.12 2.85 8.81
N GLU A 10 -0.36 3.20 10.07
CA GLU A 10 -1.70 3.06 10.66
C GLU A 10 -2.74 3.88 9.89
N THR A 11 -2.40 5.12 9.56
CA THR A 11 -3.26 5.98 8.73
C THR A 11 -3.44 5.39 7.34
N HIS A 12 -2.35 4.90 6.74
CA HIS A 12 -2.36 4.32 5.40
C HIS A 12 -3.23 3.06 5.34
N GLY A 13 -3.10 2.17 6.32
CA GLY A 13 -3.91 0.97 6.41
C GLY A 13 -5.40 1.27 6.55
N THR A 14 -5.74 2.28 7.34
CA THR A 14 -7.13 2.73 7.49
C THR A 14 -7.68 3.24 6.16
N ALA A 15 -6.88 4.02 5.42
CA ALA A 15 -7.28 4.54 4.12
C ALA A 15 -7.50 3.42 3.09
N ILE A 16 -6.63 2.41 3.09
CA ILE A 16 -6.77 1.25 2.21
C ILE A 16 -8.06 0.49 2.51
N ARG A 17 -8.32 0.22 3.78
CA ARG A 17 -9.54 -0.48 4.20
C ARG A 17 -10.80 0.27 3.82
N ALA A 18 -10.75 1.60 3.86
CA ALA A 18 -11.88 2.44 3.48
C ALA A 18 -12.03 2.60 1.96
N GLY A 19 -11.03 2.20 1.18
CA GLY A 19 -11.02 2.44 -0.25
C GLY A 19 -10.93 3.91 -0.62
N ASP A 20 -10.38 4.73 0.27
CA ASP A 20 -10.29 6.19 0.12
C ASP A 20 -8.98 6.56 -0.56
N LEU A 21 -9.02 6.69 -1.89
CA LEU A 21 -7.82 6.96 -2.69
C LEU A 21 -7.16 8.29 -2.34
N ASP A 22 -7.91 9.32 -2.01
CA ASP A 22 -7.33 10.61 -1.61
C ASP A 22 -6.53 10.46 -0.33
N ALA A 23 -7.07 9.73 0.65
CA ALA A 23 -6.38 9.46 1.90
C ALA A 23 -5.18 8.55 1.70
N VAL A 24 -5.28 7.54 0.81
CA VAL A 24 -4.16 6.65 0.49
C VAL A 24 -2.97 7.45 -0.03
N VAL A 25 -3.18 8.32 -1.02
CA VAL A 25 -2.05 9.05 -1.63
C VAL A 25 -1.54 10.18 -0.76
N ALA A 26 -2.34 10.66 0.19
CA ALA A 26 -1.91 11.72 1.10
C ALA A 26 -0.71 11.32 1.96
N ASP A 27 -0.51 10.02 2.19
CA ASP A 27 0.62 9.52 2.98
C ASP A 27 1.92 9.42 2.20
N TYR A 28 1.89 9.63 0.88
CA TYR A 28 3.08 9.56 0.03
C TYR A 28 3.71 10.93 -0.17
N ALA A 29 5.04 10.96 -0.28
CA ALA A 29 5.73 12.16 -0.73
C ALA A 29 5.31 12.47 -2.18
N GLU A 30 5.39 13.74 -2.58
CA GLU A 30 4.96 14.14 -3.92
C GLU A 30 5.72 13.41 -5.03
N ASP A 31 6.99 13.12 -4.79
CA ASP A 31 7.86 12.43 -5.75
C ASP A 31 8.17 10.99 -5.34
N ALA A 32 7.29 10.38 -4.54
CA ALA A 32 7.48 9.01 -4.07
C ALA A 32 7.59 8.02 -5.21
N LEU A 33 8.29 6.91 -4.94
CA LEU A 33 8.43 5.82 -5.89
C LEU A 33 7.62 4.62 -5.45
N LEU A 34 6.91 4.03 -6.39
CA LEU A 34 6.28 2.72 -6.23
C LEU A 34 6.92 1.78 -7.24
N VAL A 35 7.63 0.77 -6.75
CA VAL A 35 8.35 -0.18 -7.60
C VAL A 35 7.59 -1.50 -7.59
N THR A 36 7.23 -1.97 -8.78
CA THR A 36 6.45 -3.20 -8.96
C THR A 36 7.15 -4.09 -9.98
N PRO A 37 6.73 -5.36 -10.12
CA PRO A 37 7.28 -6.21 -11.19
C PRO A 37 7.10 -5.63 -12.60
N ALA A 38 6.10 -4.76 -12.81
CA ALA A 38 5.84 -4.13 -14.10
C ALA A 38 6.71 -2.90 -14.36
N GLY A 39 7.35 -2.36 -13.32
CA GLY A 39 8.21 -1.19 -13.45
C GLY A 39 8.08 -0.21 -12.32
N VAL A 40 8.52 1.01 -12.57
CA VAL A 40 8.55 2.08 -11.56
C VAL A 40 7.49 3.11 -11.86
N VAL A 41 6.70 3.44 -10.84
CA VAL A 41 5.73 4.53 -10.89
C VAL A 41 6.24 5.64 -10.00
N ARG A 42 6.29 6.86 -10.51
CA ARG A 42 6.77 8.02 -9.77
C ARG A 42 5.65 9.04 -9.57
N GLY A 43 5.51 9.46 -8.31
CA GLY A 43 4.61 10.55 -7.96
C GLY A 43 3.19 10.11 -7.61
N ARG A 44 2.49 10.98 -6.89
CA ARG A 44 1.15 10.69 -6.39
C ARG A 44 0.12 10.34 -7.46
N PRO A 45 0.06 11.04 -8.62
CA PRO A 45 -0.95 10.68 -9.61
C PRO A 45 -0.83 9.25 -10.13
N GLY A 46 0.39 8.81 -10.42
CA GLY A 46 0.62 7.44 -10.88
C GLY A 46 0.36 6.41 -9.79
N ILE A 47 0.74 6.71 -8.56
CA ILE A 47 0.48 5.83 -7.41
C ILE A 47 -1.03 5.71 -7.18
N ARG A 48 -1.77 6.82 -7.31
CA ARG A 48 -3.23 6.79 -7.19
C ARG A 48 -3.85 5.87 -8.25
N GLU A 49 -3.39 5.95 -9.49
CA GLU A 49 -3.87 5.07 -10.56
C GLU A 49 -3.59 3.60 -10.26
N ALA A 50 -2.40 3.30 -9.73
CA ALA A 50 -2.04 1.93 -9.37
C ALA A 50 -2.97 1.38 -8.28
N PHE A 51 -3.25 2.17 -7.26
CA PHE A 51 -4.19 1.74 -6.21
C PHE A 51 -5.63 1.66 -6.73
N ALA A 52 -6.04 2.59 -7.59
CA ALA A 52 -7.37 2.54 -8.18
C ALA A 52 -7.56 1.23 -8.96
N GLY A 53 -6.54 0.82 -9.73
CA GLY A 53 -6.57 -0.43 -10.46
C GLY A 53 -6.68 -1.64 -9.55
N LEU A 54 -5.88 -1.68 -8.49
CA LEU A 54 -5.93 -2.79 -7.53
C LEU A 54 -7.27 -2.86 -6.82
N LEU A 55 -7.76 -1.75 -6.32
CA LEU A 55 -9.05 -1.72 -5.61
C LEU A 55 -10.23 -2.08 -6.53
N ALA A 56 -10.13 -1.76 -7.81
CA ALA A 56 -11.15 -2.16 -8.80
C ALA A 56 -11.14 -3.67 -9.05
N GLU A 57 -9.97 -4.30 -8.94
CA GLU A 57 -9.83 -5.76 -9.10
C GLU A 57 -10.41 -6.52 -7.91
N ILE A 58 -10.35 -5.95 -6.72
CA ILE A 58 -10.80 -6.58 -5.48
C ILE A 58 -11.68 -5.62 -4.68
N PRO A 59 -12.85 -5.24 -5.23
CA PRO A 59 -13.72 -4.28 -4.56
C PRO A 59 -14.23 -4.83 -3.22
N ASP A 60 -14.31 -3.97 -2.23
CA ASP A 60 -14.82 -4.29 -0.89
C ASP A 60 -14.06 -5.43 -0.20
N ALA A 61 -12.77 -5.57 -0.49
CA ALA A 61 -11.95 -6.61 0.10
C ALA A 61 -11.80 -6.42 1.61
N THR A 62 -11.67 -7.54 2.31
CA THR A 62 -11.23 -7.53 3.70
C THR A 62 -9.70 -7.58 3.70
N TRP A 63 -9.08 -6.55 4.26
CA TRP A 63 -7.63 -6.39 4.30
C TRP A 63 -7.08 -6.79 5.65
N ASP A 64 -6.01 -7.59 5.64
CA ASP A 64 -5.26 -7.93 6.83
C ASP A 64 -3.79 -7.68 6.59
N PHE A 65 -3.09 -7.28 7.64
CA PHE A 65 -1.66 -7.00 7.62
C PHE A 65 -0.97 -7.88 8.66
N PRO A 66 -0.85 -9.19 8.41
CA PRO A 66 -0.40 -10.14 9.43
C PRO A 66 1.07 -9.99 9.82
N THR A 67 1.90 -9.43 8.96
CA THR A 67 3.33 -9.25 9.24
C THR A 67 3.70 -7.79 9.06
N GLN A 68 4.21 -7.18 10.12
CA GLN A 68 4.67 -5.80 10.11
C GLN A 68 5.95 -5.73 10.92
N HIS A 69 7.08 -5.57 10.24
CA HIS A 69 8.37 -5.42 10.91
C HIS A 69 8.93 -4.04 10.62
N PHE A 70 8.99 -3.21 11.63
CA PHE A 70 9.55 -1.87 11.54
C PHE A 70 10.98 -1.87 12.06
N ALA A 71 11.88 -1.24 11.32
CA ALA A 71 13.25 -1.00 11.74
C ALA A 71 13.66 0.36 11.21
N ASP A 72 13.96 1.30 12.08
CA ASP A 72 14.29 2.67 11.73
C ASP A 72 13.19 3.26 10.81
N ASP A 73 13.52 3.61 9.57
CA ASP A 73 12.58 4.19 8.62
C ASP A 73 12.08 3.17 7.58
N VAL A 74 12.18 1.87 7.89
CA VAL A 74 11.78 0.80 6.98
C VAL A 74 10.68 -0.05 7.60
N LEU A 75 9.71 -0.44 6.77
CA LEU A 75 8.67 -1.41 7.13
C LEU A 75 8.69 -2.57 6.12
N PHE A 76 8.80 -3.78 6.64
CA PHE A 76 8.51 -4.99 5.87
C PHE A 76 7.07 -5.40 6.17
N LEU A 77 6.25 -5.50 5.12
CA LEU A 77 4.82 -5.76 5.25
C LEU A 77 4.42 -6.99 4.46
N GLU A 78 3.65 -7.87 5.07
CA GLU A 78 2.89 -8.86 4.33
C GLU A 78 1.40 -8.57 4.53
N TRP A 79 0.62 -8.71 3.46
CA TRP A 79 -0.79 -8.41 3.51
C TRP A 79 -1.61 -9.42 2.71
N THR A 80 -2.88 -9.51 3.07
CA THR A 80 -3.88 -10.25 2.33
C THR A 80 -5.09 -9.37 2.09
N ALA A 81 -5.77 -9.61 0.99
CA ALA A 81 -7.04 -8.94 0.68
C ALA A 81 -7.97 -9.98 0.08
N VAL A 82 -9.13 -10.16 0.70
CA VAL A 82 -10.04 -11.25 0.34
C VAL A 82 -11.42 -10.70 0.03
N THR A 83 -11.98 -11.16 -1.09
CA THR A 83 -13.38 -10.94 -1.44
C THR A 83 -14.06 -12.30 -1.60
N GLY A 84 -15.36 -12.32 -1.87
CA GLY A 84 -16.06 -13.57 -2.16
C GLY A 84 -15.60 -14.24 -3.46
N ARG A 85 -14.84 -13.53 -4.31
CA ARG A 85 -14.45 -14.01 -5.65
C ARG A 85 -12.95 -13.96 -5.92
N ALA A 86 -12.17 -13.42 -5.00
CA ALA A 86 -10.74 -13.23 -5.23
C ALA A 86 -9.98 -13.19 -3.92
N ARG A 87 -8.72 -13.56 -4.01
CA ARG A 87 -7.78 -13.45 -2.90
C ARG A 87 -6.46 -12.90 -3.44
N ALA A 88 -5.98 -11.85 -2.82
CA ALA A 88 -4.66 -11.30 -3.12
C ALA A 88 -3.76 -11.45 -1.90
N GLU A 89 -2.49 -11.69 -2.15
CA GLU A 89 -1.45 -11.74 -1.12
C GLU A 89 -0.25 -10.95 -1.62
N GLY A 90 0.29 -10.11 -0.78
CA GLY A 90 1.40 -9.26 -1.18
C GLY A 90 2.48 -9.14 -0.13
N VAL A 91 3.66 -8.73 -0.61
CA VAL A 91 4.82 -8.43 0.21
C VAL A 91 5.34 -7.07 -0.24
N ASP A 92 5.47 -6.16 0.71
CA ASP A 92 5.88 -4.78 0.44
C ASP A 92 7.04 -4.40 1.32
N THR A 93 7.88 -3.49 0.81
CA THR A 93 8.82 -2.75 1.64
C THR A 93 8.49 -1.27 1.51
N PHE A 94 8.37 -0.58 2.64
CA PHE A 94 8.17 0.86 2.68
C PHE A 94 9.40 1.52 3.26
N VAL A 95 9.80 2.64 2.67
CA VAL A 95 10.81 3.52 3.23
C VAL A 95 10.15 4.87 3.50
N PHE A 96 10.25 5.33 4.73
CA PHE A 96 9.64 6.59 5.18
C PHE A 96 10.72 7.67 5.27
N ALA A 97 10.33 8.89 5.00
CA ALA A 97 11.20 10.05 5.19
C ALA A 97 10.34 11.23 5.63
N GLY A 98 10.73 11.87 6.72
CA GLY A 98 9.93 12.94 7.30
C GLY A 98 8.56 12.41 7.69
N ASP A 99 7.52 13.01 7.15
CA ASP A 99 6.13 12.66 7.44
C ASP A 99 5.46 11.89 6.30
N SER A 100 6.23 11.17 5.49
CA SER A 100 5.72 10.58 4.26
C SER A 100 6.33 9.23 3.93
N ILE A 101 5.62 8.46 3.11
CA ILE A 101 6.16 7.29 2.44
C ILE A 101 6.98 7.79 1.24
N ARG A 102 8.25 7.46 1.20
CA ARG A 102 9.15 7.87 0.13
C ARG A 102 9.28 6.83 -0.96
N VAL A 103 9.39 5.57 -0.56
CA VAL A 103 9.52 4.45 -1.49
C VAL A 103 8.66 3.31 -0.98
N GLN A 104 7.98 2.66 -1.91
CA GLN A 104 7.30 1.40 -1.65
C GLN A 104 7.67 0.44 -2.76
N THR A 105 8.08 -0.78 -2.38
CA THR A 105 8.17 -1.88 -3.32
C THR A 105 7.02 -2.83 -3.04
N VAL A 106 6.48 -3.46 -4.08
CA VAL A 106 5.38 -4.39 -3.90
C VAL A 106 5.46 -5.51 -4.92
N ARG A 107 5.18 -6.71 -4.44
CA ARG A 107 4.91 -7.87 -5.28
C ARG A 107 3.71 -8.58 -4.69
N PHE A 108 2.71 -8.87 -5.52
CA PHE A 108 1.54 -9.59 -5.04
C PHE A 108 1.03 -10.57 -6.09
N THR A 109 0.27 -11.53 -5.63
CA THR A 109 -0.46 -12.47 -6.48
C THR A 109 -1.95 -12.25 -6.28
N LEU A 110 -2.72 -12.51 -7.32
CA LEU A 110 -4.18 -12.39 -7.29
C LEU A 110 -4.77 -13.65 -7.89
N GLU A 111 -5.56 -14.36 -7.11
CA GLU A 111 -6.26 -15.55 -7.55
C GLU A 111 -7.76 -15.28 -7.54
N ARG A 112 -8.43 -15.65 -8.62
CA ARG A 112 -9.87 -15.53 -8.73
C ARG A 112 -10.51 -16.90 -8.59
N THR A 113 -11.64 -16.94 -7.86
CA THR A 113 -12.40 -18.14 -7.66
C THR A 113 -13.77 -18.01 -8.34
N GLY A 114 -14.08 -18.91 -9.21
CA GLY A 114 -15.37 -18.97 -9.88
C GLY A 114 -15.49 -18.13 -11.10
#